data_31fdd35d2b9b1db2a86b47004f400a59
#
_entry.id   31fdd35d2b9b1db2a86b47004f400a59
#
_cell.length_a   1.000
_cell.length_b   1.000
_cell.length_c   1.000
_cell.angle_alpha   90.00
_cell.angle_beta   90.00
_cell.angle_gamma   90.00
#
_symmetry.space_group_name_H-M   'P 1'
#
loop_
_entity.id
_entity.type
_entity.pdbx_description
1 polymer ?
#
loop_
_entity_poly.entity_id
_entity_poly.type
_entity_poly.pdbx_seq_one_letter_code
_entity_poly.pdbx_strand_id
1 'polypeptide(L)'
;MIPNTKISQTILEFGKSVILQLPGDHTKEEFEAMLSIVITTWNSVVIDAWNKTDKYERELIERLEYAPKQVKIDVKRLIKRKKSKFSADLRAVGNHWVREKNGEYIFGCEARGNVENFPAKETKH
;
A
#
# COMPACT_ATOMS: atom_id res chain seq x y z
N MET A 1 0.85 14.82 12.76
CA MET A 1 2.20 14.42 13.18
C MET A 1 2.80 13.45 12.18
N ILE A 2 4.06 13.67 11.82
CA ILE A 2 4.75 12.77 10.89
C ILE A 2 5.36 11.64 11.69
N PRO A 3 5.06 10.38 11.33
CA PRO A 3 5.65 9.26 12.06
C PRO A 3 7.16 9.21 11.91
N ASN A 4 7.85 8.75 12.95
CA ASN A 4 9.29 8.56 12.91
C ASN A 4 9.67 7.20 12.34
N THR A 5 8.70 6.34 12.14
CA THR A 5 8.92 4.99 11.66
C THR A 5 9.23 5.00 10.16
N LYS A 6 10.14 4.15 9.73
CA LYS A 6 10.40 3.98 8.31
C LYS A 6 9.12 3.54 7.60
N ILE A 7 8.91 4.06 6.38
CA ILE A 7 7.70 3.74 5.65
C ILE A 7 7.57 2.24 5.40
N SER A 8 8.67 1.53 5.16
CA SER A 8 8.60 0.09 4.95
C SER A 8 8.05 -0.64 6.16
N GLN A 9 8.47 -0.23 7.36
CA GLN A 9 7.96 -0.83 8.59
C GLN A 9 6.49 -0.51 8.78
N THR A 10 6.10 0.72 8.46
CA THR A 10 4.71 1.14 8.55
C THR A 10 3.82 0.33 7.61
N ILE A 11 4.29 0.11 6.38
CA ILE A 11 3.51 -0.66 5.40
C ILE A 11 3.35 -2.11 5.85
N LEU A 12 4.41 -2.71 6.40
CA LEU A 12 4.31 -4.08 6.91
C LEU A 12 3.33 -4.17 8.07
N GLU A 13 3.33 -3.19 8.95
CA GLU A 13 2.38 -3.17 10.06
C GLU A 13 0.94 -2.95 9.55
N PHE A 14 0.79 -2.02 8.62
CA PHE A 14 -0.50 -1.74 8.00
C PHE A 14 -1.08 -2.97 7.32
N GLY A 15 -0.26 -3.67 6.54
CA GLY A 15 -0.71 -4.81 5.77
C GLY A 15 -0.62 -6.16 6.48
N LYS A 16 -0.29 -6.15 7.76
CA LYS A 16 0.02 -7.36 8.51
C LYS A 16 -1.05 -8.44 8.39
N SER A 17 -2.32 -8.08 8.53
CA SER A 17 -3.39 -9.06 8.50
C SER A 17 -3.51 -9.77 7.16
N VAL A 18 -3.15 -9.08 6.09
CA VAL A 18 -3.19 -9.63 4.74
C VAL A 18 -1.93 -10.47 4.48
N ILE A 19 -0.77 -9.94 4.87
CA ILE A 19 0.51 -10.62 4.66
C ILE A 19 0.55 -11.95 5.42
N LEU A 20 -0.03 -11.99 6.62
CA LEU A 20 -0.03 -13.20 7.43
C LEU A 20 -0.89 -14.33 6.85
N GLN A 21 -1.68 -14.05 5.82
CA GLN A 21 -2.44 -15.10 5.13
C GLN A 21 -1.56 -15.93 4.21
N LEU A 22 -0.35 -15.48 3.93
CA LEU A 22 0.56 -16.25 3.07
C LEU A 22 1.01 -17.52 3.79
N PRO A 23 1.14 -18.65 3.04
CA PRO A 23 1.68 -19.87 3.63
C PRO A 23 3.10 -19.66 4.13
N GLY A 24 3.53 -20.48 5.07
CA GLY A 24 4.89 -20.37 5.59
C GLY A 24 5.98 -20.60 4.54
N ASP A 25 5.65 -21.35 3.49
CA ASP A 25 6.59 -21.63 2.41
C ASP A 25 6.33 -20.79 1.17
N HIS A 26 5.73 -19.59 1.34
CA HIS A 26 5.41 -18.76 0.22
C HIS A 26 6.67 -18.33 -0.56
N THR A 27 6.48 -18.07 -1.84
CA THR A 27 7.57 -17.63 -2.70
C THR A 27 7.75 -16.12 -2.62
N LYS A 28 8.87 -15.65 -3.16
CA LYS A 28 9.12 -14.22 -3.28
C LYS A 28 8.02 -13.55 -4.10
N GLU A 29 7.60 -14.21 -5.19
CA GLU A 29 6.57 -13.68 -6.07
C GLU A 29 5.23 -13.55 -5.35
N GLU A 30 4.90 -14.52 -4.51
CA GLU A 30 3.66 -14.46 -3.73
C GLU A 30 3.71 -13.31 -2.72
N PHE A 31 4.86 -13.11 -2.09
CA PHE A 31 5.04 -12.01 -1.16
C PHE A 31 4.92 -10.66 -1.88
N GLU A 32 5.57 -10.55 -3.06
CA GLU A 32 5.50 -9.32 -3.84
C GLU A 32 4.08 -9.02 -4.31
N ALA A 33 3.34 -10.05 -4.71
CA ALA A 33 1.95 -9.86 -5.13
C ALA A 33 1.10 -9.33 -3.98
N MET A 34 1.29 -9.88 -2.79
CA MET A 34 0.54 -9.44 -1.62
C MET A 34 0.90 -8.01 -1.24
N LEU A 35 2.20 -7.68 -1.28
CA LEU A 35 2.65 -6.32 -1.00
C LEU A 35 2.08 -5.33 -2.01
N SER A 36 1.94 -5.75 -3.27
CA SER A 36 1.37 -4.89 -4.30
C SER A 36 -0.05 -4.48 -3.95
N ILE A 37 -0.85 -5.40 -3.45
CA ILE A 37 -2.21 -5.11 -3.01
C ILE A 37 -2.19 -4.11 -1.84
N VAL A 38 -1.32 -4.35 -0.87
CA VAL A 38 -1.21 -3.51 0.31
C VAL A 38 -0.78 -2.09 -0.08
N ILE A 39 0.25 -1.99 -0.92
CA ILE A 39 0.79 -0.69 -1.35
C ILE A 39 -0.20 0.08 -2.20
N THR A 40 -0.87 -0.60 -3.13
CA THR A 40 -1.86 0.05 -3.98
C THR A 40 -3.00 0.62 -3.15
N THR A 41 -3.45 -0.12 -2.15
CA THR A 41 -4.51 0.36 -1.27
C THR A 41 -4.05 1.56 -0.45
N TRP A 42 -2.85 1.47 0.15
CA TRP A 42 -2.29 2.56 0.93
C TRP A 42 -2.18 3.83 0.08
N ASN A 43 -1.57 3.70 -1.10
CA ASN A 43 -1.34 4.86 -1.96
C ASN A 43 -2.64 5.49 -2.45
N SER A 44 -3.64 4.66 -2.77
CA SER A 44 -4.94 5.19 -3.22
C SER A 44 -5.55 6.11 -2.16
N VAL A 45 -5.51 5.68 -0.91
CA VAL A 45 -6.09 6.49 0.17
C VAL A 45 -5.26 7.74 0.44
N VAL A 46 -3.93 7.61 0.41
CA VAL A 46 -3.04 8.75 0.65
C VAL A 46 -3.21 9.81 -0.44
N ILE A 47 -3.19 9.39 -1.70
CA ILE A 47 -3.31 10.34 -2.81
C ILE A 47 -4.68 11.02 -2.80
N ASP A 48 -5.73 10.26 -2.48
CA ASP A 48 -7.06 10.87 -2.32
C ASP A 48 -7.07 11.91 -1.22
N ALA A 49 -6.37 11.64 -0.11
CA ALA A 49 -6.29 12.59 0.99
C ALA A 49 -5.55 13.87 0.55
N TRP A 50 -4.48 13.72 -0.23
CA TRP A 50 -3.76 14.89 -0.75
C TRP A 50 -4.66 15.74 -1.64
N ASN A 51 -5.48 15.09 -2.46
CA ASN A 51 -6.31 15.77 -3.46
C ASN A 51 -7.72 16.06 -2.96
N LYS A 52 -8.03 15.66 -1.74
CA LYS A 52 -9.35 15.85 -1.13
C LYS A 52 -10.45 15.26 -2.00
N THR A 53 -10.26 14.03 -2.40
CA THR A 53 -11.19 13.31 -3.26
C THR A 53 -11.24 11.85 -2.82
N ASP A 54 -12.13 11.07 -3.43
CA ASP A 54 -12.20 9.63 -3.24
C ASP A 54 -12.01 8.87 -4.56
N LYS A 55 -11.44 9.56 -5.55
CA LYS A 55 -11.35 9.02 -6.90
C LYS A 55 -10.56 7.72 -6.99
N TYR A 56 -9.38 7.69 -6.39
CA TYR A 56 -8.52 6.51 -6.49
C TYR A 56 -9.08 5.33 -5.70
N GLU A 57 -9.69 5.62 -4.56
CA GLU A 57 -10.36 4.58 -3.77
C GLU A 57 -11.50 3.96 -4.56
N ARG A 58 -12.32 4.78 -5.21
CA ARG A 58 -13.43 4.29 -6.02
C ARG A 58 -12.93 3.46 -7.19
N GLU A 59 -11.89 3.94 -7.87
CA GLU A 59 -11.32 3.20 -8.99
C GLU A 59 -10.76 1.85 -8.54
N LEU A 60 -10.15 1.83 -7.37
CA LEU A 60 -9.63 0.59 -6.82
C LEU A 60 -10.75 -0.41 -6.58
N ILE A 61 -11.83 0.03 -5.97
CA ILE A 61 -12.99 -0.83 -5.69
C ILE A 61 -13.59 -1.35 -7.00
N GLU A 62 -13.69 -0.50 -8.01
CA GLU A 62 -14.23 -0.90 -9.31
C GLU A 62 -13.37 -1.97 -9.97
N ARG A 63 -12.05 -1.82 -9.89
CA ARG A 63 -11.14 -2.82 -10.47
C ARG A 63 -11.23 -4.17 -9.79
N LEU A 64 -11.78 -4.21 -8.58
CA LEU A 64 -11.92 -5.45 -7.83
C LEU A 64 -13.23 -6.17 -8.11
N GLU A 65 -14.04 -5.66 -9.04
CA GLU A 65 -15.36 -6.23 -9.29
C GLU A 65 -15.30 -7.74 -9.55
N TYR A 66 -14.31 -8.18 -10.31
CA TYR A 66 -14.16 -9.59 -10.66
C TYR A 66 -13.03 -10.29 -9.88
N ALA A 67 -12.50 -9.64 -8.86
CA ALA A 67 -11.44 -10.23 -8.06
C ALA A 67 -12.03 -11.28 -7.11
N PRO A 68 -11.19 -12.21 -6.62
CA PRO A 68 -11.65 -13.16 -5.61
C PRO A 68 -12.25 -12.46 -4.41
N LYS A 69 -13.24 -13.09 -3.81
CA LYS A 69 -13.96 -12.51 -2.68
C LYS A 69 -13.02 -12.10 -1.55
N GLN A 70 -12.00 -12.93 -1.27
CA GLN A 70 -11.07 -12.64 -0.18
C GLN A 70 -10.28 -11.35 -0.46
N VAL A 71 -9.90 -11.12 -1.71
CA VAL A 71 -9.18 -9.90 -2.07
C VAL A 71 -10.05 -8.67 -1.84
N LYS A 72 -11.33 -8.77 -2.22
CA LYS A 72 -12.27 -7.66 -1.98
C LYS A 72 -12.40 -7.36 -0.50
N ILE A 73 -12.52 -8.39 0.32
CA ILE A 73 -12.64 -8.23 1.77
C ILE A 73 -11.39 -7.58 2.32
N ASP A 74 -10.22 -8.07 1.90
CA ASP A 74 -8.95 -7.56 2.38
C ASP A 74 -8.75 -6.09 2.04
N VAL A 75 -9.04 -5.71 0.80
CA VAL A 75 -8.85 -4.33 0.37
C VAL A 75 -9.77 -3.39 1.13
N LYS A 76 -11.03 -3.77 1.30
CA LYS A 76 -11.98 -2.93 2.04
C LYS A 76 -11.54 -2.78 3.50
N ARG A 77 -11.03 -3.84 4.09
CA ARG A 77 -10.53 -3.81 5.45
C ARG A 77 -9.30 -2.90 5.57
N LEU A 78 -8.40 -2.98 4.58
CA LEU A 78 -7.22 -2.12 4.56
C LEU A 78 -7.59 -0.66 4.40
N ILE A 79 -8.55 -0.35 3.55
CA ILE A 79 -9.02 1.04 3.39
C ILE A 79 -9.49 1.58 4.73
N LYS A 80 -10.32 0.81 5.42
CA LYS A 80 -10.85 1.21 6.70
C LYS A 80 -9.72 1.41 7.73
N ARG A 81 -8.77 0.48 7.74
CA ARG A 81 -7.62 0.55 8.66
C ARG A 81 -6.77 1.79 8.39
N LYS A 82 -6.54 2.11 7.12
CA LYS A 82 -5.77 3.30 6.76
C LYS A 82 -6.43 4.55 7.30
N LYS A 83 -7.73 4.65 7.14
CA LYS A 83 -8.48 5.83 7.56
C LYS A 83 -8.61 5.95 9.07
N SER A 84 -8.58 4.84 9.79
CA SER A 84 -8.77 4.87 11.25
C SER A 84 -7.46 4.91 12.01
N LYS A 85 -6.49 4.09 11.65
CA LYS A 85 -5.26 3.97 12.44
C LYS A 85 -4.05 4.65 11.82
N PHE A 86 -4.10 4.93 10.54
CA PHE A 86 -2.95 5.50 9.84
C PHE A 86 -3.32 6.79 9.10
N SER A 87 -4.37 7.44 9.53
CA SER A 87 -4.89 8.64 8.85
C SER A 87 -3.89 9.79 8.85
N ALA A 88 -3.03 9.87 9.85
CA ALA A 88 -2.06 10.95 9.94
C ALA A 88 -0.83 10.73 9.05
N ASP A 89 -0.63 9.52 8.57
CA ASP A 89 0.54 9.22 7.74
C ASP A 89 0.18 9.48 6.28
N LEU A 90 0.68 10.56 5.74
CA LEU A 90 0.37 11.00 4.38
C LEU A 90 1.53 10.76 3.42
N ARG A 91 2.42 9.83 3.76
CA ARG A 91 3.49 9.43 2.86
C ARG A 91 2.97 8.37 1.91
N ALA A 92 3.16 8.56 0.62
CA ALA A 92 2.91 7.51 -0.35
C ALA A 92 4.16 6.64 -0.48
N VAL A 93 3.99 5.44 -1.02
CA VAL A 93 5.09 4.56 -1.33
C VAL A 93 5.51 4.82 -2.77
N GLY A 94 6.79 5.16 -2.95
CA GLY A 94 7.38 5.30 -4.28
C GLY A 94 7.96 3.97 -4.73
N ASN A 95 9.25 3.95 -5.03
CA ASN A 95 9.91 2.71 -5.41
C ASN A 95 9.91 1.73 -4.26
N HIS A 96 9.74 0.47 -4.57
CA HIS A 96 9.80 -0.57 -3.56
C HIS A 96 10.42 -1.83 -4.17
N TRP A 97 10.92 -2.69 -3.28
CA TRP A 97 11.64 -3.88 -3.71
C TRP A 97 11.56 -4.94 -2.61
N VAL A 98 11.78 -6.19 -3.03
CA VAL A 98 11.91 -7.31 -2.11
C VAL A 98 13.25 -7.97 -2.41
N ARG A 99 14.02 -8.24 -1.38
CA ARG A 99 15.29 -8.95 -1.50
C ARG A 99 15.23 -10.20 -0.66
N GLU A 100 15.99 -11.21 -1.10
CA GLU A 100 16.11 -12.43 -0.32
C GLU A 100 17.48 -12.42 0.36
N LYS A 101 17.48 -12.72 1.66
CA LYS A 101 18.72 -12.77 2.43
C LYS A 101 18.58 -13.87 3.47
N ASN A 102 19.47 -14.87 3.40
CA ASN A 102 19.47 -15.97 4.35
C ASN A 102 18.13 -16.68 4.45
N GLY A 103 17.44 -16.83 3.31
CA GLY A 103 16.15 -17.50 3.27
C GLY A 103 14.97 -16.65 3.69
N GLU A 104 15.20 -15.38 3.99
CA GLU A 104 14.13 -14.48 4.38
C GLU A 104 13.93 -13.42 3.31
N TYR A 105 12.69 -12.95 3.18
CA TYR A 105 12.36 -11.87 2.25
C TYR A 105 12.33 -10.56 3.01
N ILE A 106 13.08 -9.59 2.50
CA ILE A 106 13.19 -8.28 3.12
C ILE A 106 12.56 -7.26 2.19
N PHE A 107 11.59 -6.53 2.71
CA PHE A 107 10.88 -5.48 1.98
C PHE A 107 11.50 -4.14 2.27
N GLY A 108 11.75 -3.37 1.21
CA GLY A 108 12.20 -1.98 1.35
C GLY A 108 11.40 -1.11 0.42
N CYS A 109 11.27 0.16 0.77
CA CYS A 109 10.61 1.12 -0.10
C CYS A 109 10.99 2.53 0.28
N GLU A 110 10.71 3.45 -0.65
CA GLU A 110 10.95 4.87 -0.46
C GLU A 110 9.63 5.59 -0.24
N ALA A 111 9.63 6.55 0.68
CA ALA A 111 8.46 7.35 0.91
C ALA A 111 8.40 8.51 -0.08
N ARG A 112 7.16 8.88 -0.44
CA ARG A 112 6.90 10.11 -1.17
C ARG A 112 5.94 10.94 -0.34
N GLY A 113 6.34 12.20 -0.07
CA GLY A 113 5.45 13.12 0.61
C GLY A 113 4.43 13.70 -0.34
N ASN A 114 3.51 14.45 0.21
CA ASN A 114 2.54 15.18 -0.59
C ASN A 114 3.29 16.20 -1.43
N VAL A 115 3.22 16.03 -2.74
CA VAL A 115 3.72 17.03 -3.66
C VAL A 115 2.54 17.45 -4.51
N GLU A 116 2.34 18.73 -4.58
CA GLU A 116 1.17 19.25 -5.26
C GLU A 116 1.13 18.89 -6.73
N ASN A 117 2.26 18.53 -7.30
CA ASN A 117 2.33 18.14 -8.71
C ASN A 117 2.46 16.64 -8.91
N PHE A 118 2.21 15.85 -7.88
CA PHE A 118 2.14 14.40 -7.99
C PHE A 118 0.68 14.00 -8.28
N PRO A 119 0.34 13.23 -9.23
CA PRO A 119 1.09 12.67 -10.35
C PRO A 119 1.27 13.63 -11.52
N ALA A 120 0.77 14.83 -11.42
CA ALA A 120 0.83 15.81 -12.51
C ALA A 120 2.26 16.07 -12.94
N LYS A 121 3.19 15.97 -12.02
CA LYS A 121 4.60 16.14 -12.31
C LYS A 121 5.07 15.20 -13.41
N GLU A 122 4.52 14.01 -13.42
CA GLU A 122 4.93 13.00 -14.39
C GLU A 122 4.39 13.28 -15.77
N THR A 123 3.34 14.07 -15.86
CA THR A 123 2.73 14.40 -17.14
C THR A 123 3.27 15.67 -17.75
N LYS A 124 4.09 16.37 -17.04
CA LYS A 124 4.62 17.65 -17.53
C LYS A 124 5.82 17.50 -18.43
N HIS A 125 6.34 16.36 -18.54
CA HIS A 125 7.60 16.18 -19.28
C HIS A 125 7.41 15.60 -20.62
#